data_90e59e6620ec75a5fdc15228079ea1ce
#
_entry.id   90e59e6620ec75a5fdc15228079ea1ce
#
_cell.length_a   1.000
_cell.length_b   1.000
_cell.length_c   1.000
_cell.angle_alpha   90.00
_cell.angle_beta   90.00
_cell.angle_gamma   90.00
#
_symmetry.space_group_name_H-M   'P 1'
#
loop_
_entity.id
_entity.type
_entity.pdbx_description
1 polymer ?
#
loop_
_entity_poly.entity_id
_entity_poly.type
_entity_poly.pdbx_seq_one_letter_code
_entity_poly.pdbx_strand_id
1 'polypeptide(L)'
;MAAVTTWTGQDANALRKALRMSMTAFAEHLGAARRTVAKWSSQGDEVLPRTDMQAALDTVLARATPEVRERFEALRTVGTSGAFVGAARPDAGAHADTGDDGDSDSGSDGDVRRRDLLRGTAAVVAAAPNVAPLLEALFAPPHSDGAVLSIPQFTRAVRAAKTDYQACRYEHVLARLVALLPVLEPRKSDADGEQRLQIEALAADLYHVVGSVLLKVGDRGMALVAAERSTRAASMSQDPVSIAASARIMTHALMSNGHDAQAVTLAGKAADSLDRDTRLASTDAVAVYGALVLRGAIAAARQNDRDTAHAMLDEATRAATRLGYDGNDRWTGFGATNVLLHRVNIALTLGDAGTAVAIARTVPLEKVTLAERKASLFVDVARAYTQWGRYECGLSALRTAYEVAPEEIRCRPAVQRIAGNLAALANDSVRAAVVGFAQDAGIRL
;
A
#
# COMPACT_ATOMS: atom_id res chain seq x y z
N MET A 1 -37.21 4.22 16.12
CA MET A 1 -36.30 4.41 14.97
C MET A 1 -36.70 3.42 13.89
N ALA A 2 -37.06 3.89 12.70
CA ALA A 2 -37.38 2.97 11.58
C ALA A 2 -36.11 2.29 11.11
N ALA A 3 -36.01 0.99 11.33
CA ALA A 3 -34.93 0.20 10.74
C ALA A 3 -35.03 0.27 9.21
N VAL A 4 -33.90 0.41 8.52
CA VAL A 4 -33.86 0.32 7.06
C VAL A 4 -34.19 -1.11 6.70
N THR A 5 -35.38 -1.35 6.13
CA THR A 5 -35.83 -2.72 5.80
C THR A 5 -35.08 -3.29 4.60
N THR A 6 -34.70 -2.43 3.66
CA THR A 6 -33.93 -2.78 2.46
C THR A 6 -33.14 -1.54 2.04
N TRP A 7 -31.82 -1.68 1.93
CA TRP A 7 -30.96 -0.59 1.48
C TRP A 7 -31.04 -0.40 -0.02
N THR A 8 -31.18 0.84 -0.46
CA THR A 8 -31.00 1.25 -1.86
C THR A 8 -29.61 1.91 -2.03
N GLY A 9 -29.19 2.11 -3.25
CA GLY A 9 -27.97 2.88 -3.50
C GLY A 9 -28.08 4.33 -3.03
N GLN A 10 -29.29 4.90 -3.05
CA GLN A 10 -29.59 6.23 -2.51
C GLN A 10 -29.40 6.26 -0.99
N ASP A 11 -29.92 5.27 -0.26
CA ASP A 11 -29.74 5.15 1.18
C ASP A 11 -28.25 4.99 1.54
N ALA A 12 -27.52 4.15 0.82
CA ALA A 12 -26.08 3.96 1.02
C ALA A 12 -25.30 5.28 0.80
N ASN A 13 -25.71 6.07 -0.20
CA ASN A 13 -25.10 7.37 -0.46
C ASN A 13 -25.50 8.43 0.59
N ALA A 14 -26.72 8.38 1.12
CA ALA A 14 -27.17 9.21 2.23
C ALA A 14 -26.34 8.92 3.50
N LEU A 15 -26.10 7.64 3.81
CA LEU A 15 -25.24 7.24 4.94
C LEU A 15 -23.80 7.74 4.75
N ARG A 16 -23.25 7.62 3.55
CA ARG A 16 -21.93 8.16 3.23
C ARG A 16 -21.83 9.66 3.50
N LYS A 17 -22.85 10.43 3.04
CA LYS A 17 -22.90 11.87 3.26
C LYS A 17 -23.07 12.23 4.74
N ALA A 18 -23.89 11.48 5.47
CA ALA A 18 -24.08 11.65 6.91
C ALA A 18 -22.79 11.45 7.70
N LEU A 19 -21.98 10.48 7.27
CA LEU A 19 -20.62 10.20 7.79
C LEU A 19 -19.57 11.20 7.29
N ARG A 20 -19.91 12.11 6.38
CA ARG A 20 -18.99 13.06 5.74
C ARG A 20 -17.80 12.39 5.04
N MET A 21 -18.02 11.21 4.48
CA MET A 21 -16.96 10.42 3.81
C MET A 21 -16.94 10.68 2.30
N SER A 22 -15.73 10.70 1.71
CA SER A 22 -15.56 10.61 0.27
C SER A 22 -16.02 9.24 -0.24
N MET A 23 -16.28 9.08 -1.56
CA MET A 23 -16.61 7.77 -2.15
C MET A 23 -15.53 6.73 -1.89
N THR A 24 -14.26 7.14 -1.94
CA THR A 24 -13.11 6.26 -1.68
C THR A 24 -13.07 5.84 -0.22
N ALA A 25 -13.17 6.80 0.71
CA ALA A 25 -13.15 6.50 2.14
C ALA A 25 -14.34 5.63 2.57
N PHE A 26 -15.54 5.86 2.01
CA PHE A 26 -16.70 5.05 2.30
C PHE A 26 -16.62 3.64 1.71
N ALA A 27 -16.07 3.50 0.52
CA ALA A 27 -15.79 2.20 -0.08
C ALA A 27 -14.78 1.41 0.77
N GLU A 28 -13.70 2.05 1.19
CA GLU A 28 -12.72 1.46 2.11
C GLU A 28 -13.37 1.10 3.46
N HIS A 29 -14.23 1.95 3.98
CA HIS A 29 -14.95 1.74 5.24
C HIS A 29 -15.88 0.52 5.22
N LEU A 30 -16.55 0.28 4.09
CA LEU A 30 -17.44 -0.86 3.88
C LEU A 30 -16.72 -2.12 3.39
N GLY A 31 -15.44 -2.03 3.06
CA GLY A 31 -14.73 -3.12 2.36
C GLY A 31 -15.21 -3.32 0.92
N ALA A 32 -15.86 -2.32 0.32
CA ALA A 32 -16.41 -2.35 -1.03
C ALA A 32 -15.44 -1.75 -2.05
N ALA A 33 -15.60 -2.11 -3.32
CA ALA A 33 -14.87 -1.41 -4.38
C ALA A 33 -15.42 0.01 -4.58
N ARG A 34 -14.55 1.01 -4.81
CA ARG A 34 -14.95 2.41 -5.08
C ARG A 34 -16.02 2.52 -6.18
N ARG A 35 -15.92 1.69 -7.24
CA ARG A 35 -16.90 1.64 -8.33
C ARG A 35 -18.29 1.19 -7.86
N THR A 36 -18.37 0.33 -6.84
CA THR A 36 -19.63 -0.11 -6.24
C THR A 36 -20.32 1.08 -5.57
N VAL A 37 -19.57 1.84 -4.77
CA VAL A 37 -20.08 3.07 -4.14
C VAL A 37 -20.42 4.14 -5.19
N ALA A 38 -19.60 4.27 -6.24
CA ALA A 38 -19.88 5.17 -7.36
C ALA A 38 -21.17 4.78 -8.10
N LYS A 39 -21.41 3.48 -8.31
CA LYS A 39 -22.62 2.94 -8.91
C LYS A 39 -23.85 3.25 -8.04
N TRP A 40 -23.76 3.05 -6.72
CA TRP A 40 -24.82 3.43 -5.79
C TRP A 40 -25.14 4.93 -5.84
N SER A 41 -24.09 5.76 -5.96
CA SER A 41 -24.26 7.21 -6.03
C SER A 41 -24.87 7.70 -7.35
N SER A 42 -24.61 7.01 -8.47
CA SER A 42 -25.09 7.41 -9.82
C SER A 42 -26.44 6.84 -10.17
N GLN A 43 -26.76 5.62 -9.72
CA GLN A 43 -28.01 4.92 -10.05
C GLN A 43 -29.06 4.99 -8.94
N GLY A 44 -28.71 5.50 -7.75
CA GLY A 44 -29.67 5.80 -6.69
C GLY A 44 -30.54 4.61 -6.30
N ASP A 45 -31.86 4.79 -6.35
CA ASP A 45 -32.86 3.78 -5.94
C ASP A 45 -32.97 2.58 -6.90
N GLU A 46 -32.44 2.70 -8.12
CA GLU A 46 -32.47 1.60 -9.10
C GLU A 46 -31.52 0.45 -8.75
N VAL A 47 -30.61 0.67 -7.80
CA VAL A 47 -29.62 -0.32 -7.39
C VAL A 47 -29.80 -0.73 -5.94
N LEU A 48 -29.99 -2.02 -5.73
CA LEU A 48 -29.96 -2.63 -4.40
C LEU A 48 -28.57 -3.17 -4.09
N PRO A 49 -27.92 -2.74 -2.98
CA PRO A 49 -26.72 -3.39 -2.49
C PRO A 49 -26.95 -4.89 -2.24
N ARG A 50 -25.95 -5.72 -2.48
CA ARG A 50 -26.03 -7.16 -2.21
C ARG A 50 -26.23 -7.40 -0.70
N THR A 51 -26.73 -8.58 -0.34
CA THR A 51 -27.07 -8.93 1.04
C THR A 51 -25.93 -8.73 2.03
N ASP A 52 -24.70 -9.06 1.63
CA ASP A 52 -23.51 -8.83 2.43
C ASP A 52 -23.22 -7.33 2.66
N MET A 53 -23.46 -6.51 1.65
CA MET A 53 -23.31 -5.06 1.73
C MET A 53 -24.45 -4.42 2.53
N GLN A 54 -25.68 -4.94 2.46
CA GLN A 54 -26.78 -4.49 3.30
C GLN A 54 -26.47 -4.71 4.78
N ALA A 55 -25.97 -5.89 5.15
CA ALA A 55 -25.53 -6.19 6.50
C ALA A 55 -24.36 -5.29 6.98
N ALA A 56 -23.45 -4.94 6.09
CA ALA A 56 -22.38 -3.99 6.38
C ALA A 56 -22.91 -2.58 6.63
N LEU A 57 -23.87 -2.12 5.81
CA LEU A 57 -24.52 -0.81 5.95
C LEU A 57 -25.33 -0.74 7.25
N ASP A 58 -26.08 -1.80 7.60
CA ASP A 58 -26.76 -1.93 8.88
C ASP A 58 -25.79 -1.80 10.06
N THR A 59 -24.68 -2.48 9.97
CA THR A 59 -23.65 -2.45 11.01
C THR A 59 -23.06 -1.05 11.18
N VAL A 60 -22.79 -0.35 10.09
CA VAL A 60 -22.25 1.02 10.11
C VAL A 60 -23.28 1.98 10.70
N LEU A 61 -24.54 1.89 10.30
CA LEU A 61 -25.62 2.72 10.84
C LEU A 61 -25.88 2.44 12.33
N ALA A 62 -25.87 1.17 12.74
CA ALA A 62 -26.07 0.78 14.14
C ALA A 62 -24.94 1.30 15.05
N ARG A 63 -23.75 1.51 14.53
CA ARG A 63 -22.58 2.02 15.27
C ARG A 63 -22.38 3.52 15.13
N ALA A 64 -23.16 4.19 14.29
CA ALA A 64 -23.07 5.63 14.10
C ALA A 64 -23.50 6.38 15.37
N THR A 65 -22.90 7.56 15.58
CA THR A 65 -23.31 8.44 16.70
C THR A 65 -24.71 8.97 16.49
N PRO A 66 -25.42 9.43 17.54
CA PRO A 66 -26.76 10.00 17.41
C PRO A 66 -26.84 11.09 16.35
N GLU A 67 -25.84 11.97 16.28
CA GLU A 67 -25.80 13.09 15.33
C GLU A 67 -25.64 12.61 13.86
N VAL A 68 -24.93 11.49 13.64
CA VAL A 68 -24.81 10.90 12.31
C VAL A 68 -26.12 10.24 11.89
N ARG A 69 -26.80 9.57 12.80
CA ARG A 69 -28.10 8.95 12.53
C ARG A 69 -29.16 10.01 12.19
N GLU A 70 -29.20 11.10 12.94
CA GLU A 70 -30.10 12.20 12.68
C GLU A 70 -29.84 12.82 11.29
N ARG A 71 -28.61 13.07 10.93
CA ARG A 71 -28.22 13.53 9.58
C ARG A 71 -28.60 12.54 8.49
N PHE A 72 -28.45 11.25 8.76
CA PHE A 72 -28.84 10.19 7.83
C PHE A 72 -30.35 10.21 7.55
N GLU A 73 -31.17 10.26 8.59
CA GLU A 73 -32.63 10.35 8.45
C GLU A 73 -33.07 11.63 7.72
N ALA A 74 -32.45 12.77 8.01
CA ALA A 74 -32.71 14.02 7.31
C ALA A 74 -32.40 13.92 5.81
N LEU A 75 -31.26 13.25 5.44
CA LEU A 75 -30.87 13.07 4.05
C LEU A 75 -31.78 12.08 3.30
N ARG A 76 -32.35 11.07 3.99
CA ARG A 76 -33.34 10.14 3.41
C ARG A 76 -34.63 10.83 3.08
N THR A 77 -35.17 11.64 3.99
CA THR A 77 -36.46 12.35 3.83
C THR A 77 -36.40 13.38 2.71
N VAL A 78 -35.26 14.03 2.48
CA VAL A 78 -35.09 14.98 1.36
C VAL A 78 -35.07 14.24 0.00
N GLY A 79 -34.57 12.99 -0.05
CA GLY A 79 -34.55 12.17 -1.28
C GLY A 79 -35.96 11.67 -1.72
N THR A 80 -36.89 11.49 -0.79
CA THR A 80 -38.25 11.03 -1.09
C THR A 80 -39.24 12.15 -1.49
N SER A 81 -38.84 13.43 -1.33
CA SER A 81 -39.69 14.59 -1.63
C SER A 81 -39.38 15.29 -2.97
N GLY A 82 -38.51 14.77 -3.79
CA GLY A 82 -37.96 15.40 -5.00
C GLY A 82 -38.51 14.86 -6.32
N ALA A 83 -39.79 14.58 -6.44
CA ALA A 83 -40.46 14.44 -7.74
C ALA A 83 -41.44 15.61 -7.90
N PHE A 84 -40.98 16.65 -8.54
CA PHE A 84 -41.65 17.64 -9.40
C PHE A 84 -40.95 19.01 -9.37
N VAL A 85 -40.82 19.53 -10.59
CA VAL A 85 -40.51 20.90 -11.04
C VAL A 85 -39.05 21.15 -11.47
N GLY A 86 -38.93 21.15 -12.78
CA GLY A 86 -37.78 21.69 -13.49
C GLY A 86 -37.82 23.23 -13.54
N ALA A 87 -36.69 23.74 -13.84
CA ALA A 87 -36.39 24.96 -14.57
C ALA A 87 -35.31 25.88 -13.96
N ALA A 88 -34.37 26.22 -14.84
CA ALA A 88 -33.61 27.47 -14.94
C ALA A 88 -32.39 27.68 -14.00
N ARG A 89 -31.22 27.66 -14.64
CA ARG A 89 -30.05 28.50 -14.31
C ARG A 89 -30.41 29.98 -14.42
N PRO A 90 -29.74 30.88 -13.68
CA PRO A 90 -28.70 31.66 -14.35
C PRO A 90 -27.38 31.87 -13.57
N ASP A 91 -26.46 32.37 -14.36
CA ASP A 91 -25.06 32.72 -14.18
C ASP A 91 -24.69 33.71 -13.06
N ALA A 92 -23.42 33.57 -12.68
CA ALA A 92 -22.38 34.58 -12.51
C ALA A 92 -22.52 35.71 -11.48
N GLY A 93 -21.44 35.96 -10.77
CA GLY A 93 -21.14 37.28 -10.24
C GLY A 93 -20.34 37.30 -8.95
N ALA A 94 -19.14 37.56 -9.09
CA ALA A 94 -18.02 38.08 -8.36
C ALA A 94 -18.26 39.08 -7.20
N HIS A 95 -17.18 39.23 -6.44
CA HIS A 95 -16.72 40.33 -5.55
C HIS A 95 -17.15 40.25 -4.08
N ALA A 96 -16.18 40.08 -3.20
CA ALA A 96 -15.19 41.00 -2.64
C ALA A 96 -15.70 41.73 -1.36
N ASP A 97 -14.96 41.50 -0.35
CA ASP A 97 -14.25 42.48 0.51
C ASP A 97 -14.86 42.90 1.85
N THR A 98 -13.93 42.95 2.79
CA THR A 98 -13.77 43.78 3.99
C THR A 98 -14.58 43.53 5.26
N GLY A 99 -13.80 43.30 6.32
CA GLY A 99 -13.67 44.28 7.44
C GLY A 99 -14.31 43.87 8.74
N ASP A 100 -13.48 43.57 9.66
CA ASP A 100 -13.10 44.32 10.87
C ASP A 100 -13.87 44.08 12.18
N ASP A 101 -13.07 43.81 13.17
CA ASP A 101 -13.15 44.13 14.61
C ASP A 101 -14.34 43.72 15.51
N GLY A 102 -13.95 43.10 16.60
CA GLY A 102 -14.78 43.01 17.77
C GLY A 102 -14.28 42.07 18.89
N ASP A 103 -13.36 42.58 19.65
CA ASP A 103 -12.87 42.11 20.93
C ASP A 103 -13.98 41.81 21.95
N SER A 104 -13.89 40.71 22.70
CA SER A 104 -14.13 40.68 24.14
C SER A 104 -13.95 39.31 24.77
N ASP A 105 -12.96 39.27 25.57
CA ASP A 105 -12.62 38.62 26.83
C ASP A 105 -13.76 37.89 27.57
N SER A 106 -13.48 36.60 27.88
CA SER A 106 -13.70 35.95 29.19
C SER A 106 -13.31 34.46 29.08
N GLY A 107 -12.23 34.04 29.67
CA GLY A 107 -12.09 33.57 31.01
C GLY A 107 -11.66 32.12 31.03
N SER A 108 -10.35 31.86 31.11
CA SER A 108 -9.65 30.88 31.96
C SER A 108 -10.46 29.67 32.41
N ASP A 109 -10.24 28.51 31.78
CA ASP A 109 -10.04 27.19 32.44
C ASP A 109 -9.60 26.06 31.48
N GLY A 110 -9.41 26.35 30.22
CA GLY A 110 -9.01 25.33 29.19
C GLY A 110 -7.51 25.20 28.93
N ASP A 111 -6.72 26.15 29.42
CA ASP A 111 -5.31 26.32 29.03
C ASP A 111 -4.33 25.53 29.92
N VAL A 112 -4.77 25.09 31.09
CA VAL A 112 -3.91 24.32 32.03
C VAL A 112 -3.80 22.86 31.59
N ARG A 113 -4.87 22.28 31.04
CA ARG A 113 -4.86 20.88 30.56
C ARG A 113 -4.07 20.67 29.25
N ARG A 114 -3.96 21.69 28.41
CA ARG A 114 -3.16 21.62 27.17
C ARG A 114 -1.66 21.72 27.42
N ARG A 115 -1.22 22.50 28.43
CA ARG A 115 0.19 22.62 28.79
C ARG A 115 0.72 21.41 29.54
N ASP A 116 -0.08 20.74 30.33
CA ASP A 116 0.32 19.52 31.05
C ASP A 116 0.41 18.30 30.14
N LEU A 117 -0.40 18.24 29.05
CA LEU A 117 -0.27 17.21 28.02
C LEU A 117 1.03 17.33 27.20
N LEU A 118 1.60 18.54 27.12
CA LEU A 118 2.84 18.79 26.37
C LEU A 118 4.12 18.65 27.22
N ARG A 119 4.00 18.45 28.53
CA ARG A 119 5.14 18.25 29.44
C ARG A 119 5.36 16.82 29.92
N GLY A 120 4.48 15.90 29.60
CA GLY A 120 4.61 14.48 29.92
C GLY A 120 5.30 13.73 28.79
N THR A 121 6.56 13.37 29.02
CA THR A 121 7.40 12.45 28.24
C THR A 121 7.63 12.85 26.78
N ALA A 122 8.80 13.43 26.52
CA ALA A 122 9.46 13.31 25.23
C ALA A 122 9.86 11.85 25.01
N ALA A 123 8.86 10.98 24.77
CA ALA A 123 9.09 9.78 24.02
C ALA A 123 9.55 10.26 22.65
N VAL A 124 10.77 9.96 22.27
CA VAL A 124 11.27 10.17 20.91
C VAL A 124 10.33 9.38 20.01
N VAL A 125 9.32 10.06 19.48
CA VAL A 125 8.47 9.52 18.43
C VAL A 125 9.43 9.32 17.25
N ALA A 126 9.90 8.09 17.07
CA ALA A 126 10.73 7.74 15.95
C ALA A 126 9.92 8.05 14.68
N ALA A 127 10.26 9.17 14.04
CA ALA A 127 9.59 9.62 12.82
C ALA A 127 9.79 8.59 11.71
N ALA A 128 8.87 8.58 10.74
CA ALA A 128 9.09 7.82 9.50
C ALA A 128 10.46 8.16 8.91
N PRO A 129 11.15 7.21 8.25
CA PRO A 129 12.49 7.44 7.70
C PRO A 129 12.51 8.72 6.84
N ASN A 130 13.48 9.60 7.07
CA ASN A 130 13.62 10.82 6.28
C ASN A 130 14.19 10.49 4.91
N VAL A 131 13.37 10.60 3.86
CA VAL A 131 13.78 10.34 2.47
C VAL A 131 14.34 11.56 1.74
N ALA A 132 14.35 12.75 2.35
CA ALA A 132 14.86 13.96 1.69
C ALA A 132 16.32 13.81 1.19
N PRO A 133 17.28 13.27 1.97
CA PRO A 133 18.64 13.04 1.47
C PRO A 133 18.69 12.06 0.30
N LEU A 134 17.79 11.06 0.27
CA LEU A 134 17.69 10.12 -0.85
C LEU A 134 17.22 10.84 -2.12
N LEU A 135 16.24 11.72 -2.02
CA LEU A 135 15.75 12.50 -3.15
C LEU A 135 16.81 13.48 -3.65
N GLU A 136 17.53 14.14 -2.76
CA GLU A 136 18.68 14.98 -3.10
C GLU A 136 19.73 14.17 -3.87
N ALA A 137 20.15 13.02 -3.37
CA ALA A 137 21.10 12.14 -4.03
C ALA A 137 20.60 11.61 -5.38
N LEU A 138 19.29 11.35 -5.50
CA LEU A 138 18.67 10.86 -6.75
C LEU A 138 18.75 11.89 -7.88
N PHE A 139 18.71 13.19 -7.57
CA PHE A 139 18.74 14.29 -8.54
C PHE A 139 20.06 15.09 -8.51
N ALA A 140 21.00 14.71 -7.65
CA ALA A 140 22.30 15.34 -7.61
C ALA A 140 23.04 15.21 -8.97
N PRO A 141 23.75 16.22 -9.40
CA PRO A 141 24.67 16.08 -10.54
C PRO A 141 25.74 15.05 -10.22
N PRO A 142 26.28 14.34 -11.22
CA PRO A 142 27.36 13.41 -11.01
C PRO A 142 28.58 14.10 -10.34
N HIS A 143 29.13 13.50 -9.30
CA HIS A 143 30.33 14.02 -8.64
C HIS A 143 31.52 13.11 -8.98
N SER A 144 32.56 13.70 -9.56
CA SER A 144 33.81 13.00 -9.93
C SER A 144 34.76 12.77 -8.74
N ASP A 145 34.56 13.44 -7.62
CA ASP A 145 35.50 13.47 -6.48
C ASP A 145 35.31 12.32 -5.49
N GLY A 146 34.40 11.37 -5.75
CA GLY A 146 34.16 10.22 -4.89
C GLY A 146 35.15 9.08 -5.13
N ALA A 147 35.49 8.32 -4.08
CA ALA A 147 36.29 7.10 -4.23
C ALA A 147 35.67 6.14 -5.27
N VAL A 148 36.39 5.84 -6.32
CA VAL A 148 35.95 4.94 -7.40
C VAL A 148 35.82 3.53 -6.84
N LEU A 149 34.61 3.09 -6.55
CA LEU A 149 34.32 1.72 -6.12
C LEU A 149 34.61 0.76 -7.29
N SER A 150 35.37 -0.30 -7.07
CA SER A 150 35.47 -1.38 -8.06
C SER A 150 34.11 -2.07 -8.28
N ILE A 151 33.94 -2.73 -9.44
CA ILE A 151 32.67 -3.46 -9.70
C ILE A 151 32.33 -4.46 -8.59
N PRO A 152 33.29 -5.27 -8.06
CA PRO A 152 33.00 -6.16 -6.93
C PRO A 152 32.60 -5.42 -5.65
N GLN A 153 33.16 -4.23 -5.37
CA GLN A 153 32.77 -3.41 -4.21
C GLN A 153 31.37 -2.84 -4.40
N PHE A 154 31.05 -2.30 -5.58
CA PHE A 154 29.73 -1.78 -5.91
C PHE A 154 28.67 -2.88 -5.86
N THR A 155 28.97 -4.07 -6.40
CA THR A 155 28.10 -5.26 -6.31
C THR A 155 27.79 -5.62 -4.86
N ARG A 156 28.82 -5.67 -3.99
CA ARG A 156 28.60 -5.95 -2.55
C ARG A 156 27.73 -4.90 -1.89
N ALA A 157 27.93 -3.63 -2.21
CA ALA A 157 27.17 -2.54 -1.63
C ALA A 157 25.68 -2.58 -2.05
N VAL A 158 25.37 -2.84 -3.34
CA VAL A 158 24.00 -3.03 -3.83
C VAL A 158 23.34 -4.25 -3.19
N ARG A 159 24.05 -5.37 -3.08
CA ARG A 159 23.57 -6.57 -2.38
C ARG A 159 23.26 -6.29 -0.91
N ALA A 160 24.13 -5.53 -0.23
CA ALA A 160 23.91 -5.15 1.15
C ALA A 160 22.64 -4.27 1.31
N ALA A 161 22.40 -3.32 0.39
CA ALA A 161 21.18 -2.51 0.39
C ALA A 161 19.92 -3.37 0.23
N LYS A 162 19.94 -4.37 -0.66
CA LYS A 162 18.82 -5.33 -0.82
C LYS A 162 18.61 -6.18 0.44
N THR A 163 19.68 -6.65 1.06
CA THR A 163 19.61 -7.42 2.32
C THR A 163 19.04 -6.59 3.45
N ASP A 164 19.51 -5.35 3.60
CA ASP A 164 18.97 -4.41 4.60
C ASP A 164 17.50 -4.11 4.37
N TYR A 165 17.08 -3.95 3.10
CA TYR A 165 15.67 -3.77 2.75
C TYR A 165 14.80 -4.96 3.19
N GLN A 166 15.22 -6.20 2.89
CA GLN A 166 14.48 -7.41 3.28
C GLN A 166 14.47 -7.65 4.79
N ALA A 167 15.48 -7.11 5.49
CA ALA A 167 15.54 -7.10 6.96
C ALA A 167 14.80 -5.92 7.58
N CYS A 168 14.13 -5.06 6.78
CA CYS A 168 13.42 -3.85 7.22
C CYS A 168 14.30 -2.83 7.96
N ARG A 169 15.60 -2.76 7.65
CA ARG A 169 16.54 -1.77 8.19
C ARG A 169 16.61 -0.55 7.27
N TYR A 170 15.53 0.23 7.22
CA TYR A 170 15.37 1.29 6.22
C TYR A 170 16.34 2.46 6.41
N GLU A 171 16.72 2.79 7.64
CA GLU A 171 17.75 3.80 7.90
C GLU A 171 19.10 3.39 7.26
N HIS A 172 19.51 2.13 7.41
CA HIS A 172 20.71 1.60 6.75
C HIS A 172 20.57 1.59 5.23
N VAL A 173 19.40 1.21 4.72
CA VAL A 173 19.14 1.26 3.26
C VAL A 173 19.31 2.69 2.75
N LEU A 174 18.68 3.67 3.38
CA LEU A 174 18.76 5.08 2.99
C LEU A 174 20.20 5.59 2.99
N ALA A 175 20.97 5.33 4.05
CA ALA A 175 22.37 5.73 4.13
C ALA A 175 23.21 5.13 2.97
N ARG A 176 22.97 3.84 2.64
CA ARG A 176 23.66 3.19 1.50
C ARG A 176 23.26 3.78 0.16
N LEU A 177 21.96 4.03 -0.06
CA LEU A 177 21.47 4.58 -1.31
C LEU A 177 22.01 5.99 -1.56
N VAL A 178 22.02 6.84 -0.51
CA VAL A 178 22.60 8.18 -0.56
C VAL A 178 24.07 8.16 -0.94
N ALA A 179 24.83 7.18 -0.42
CA ALA A 179 26.25 7.02 -0.75
C ALA A 179 26.50 6.44 -2.15
N LEU A 180 25.61 5.58 -2.68
CA LEU A 180 25.82 4.87 -3.94
C LEU A 180 25.33 5.63 -5.18
N LEU A 181 24.27 6.43 -5.05
CA LEU A 181 23.66 7.11 -6.19
C LEU A 181 24.63 8.12 -6.87
N PRO A 182 25.39 8.98 -6.14
CA PRO A 182 26.25 9.97 -6.77
C PRO A 182 27.42 9.35 -7.55
N VAL A 183 27.88 8.15 -7.15
CA VAL A 183 29.03 7.48 -7.79
C VAL A 183 28.63 6.59 -8.97
N LEU A 184 27.32 6.46 -9.23
CA LEU A 184 26.82 5.55 -10.28
C LEU A 184 27.13 6.07 -11.69
N GLU A 185 26.81 7.32 -12.00
CA GLU A 185 26.98 7.87 -13.35
C GLU A 185 28.46 8.03 -13.74
N PRO A 186 29.37 8.54 -12.89
CA PRO A 186 30.79 8.47 -13.16
C PRO A 186 31.27 7.05 -13.47
N ARG A 187 30.80 6.08 -12.67
CA ARG A 187 31.16 4.67 -12.85
C ARG A 187 30.69 4.09 -14.19
N LYS A 188 29.50 4.50 -14.63
CA LYS A 188 29.00 4.15 -15.97
C LYS A 188 29.86 4.76 -17.07
N SER A 189 30.30 6.01 -16.92
CA SER A 189 31.09 6.73 -17.92
C SER A 189 32.48 6.11 -18.10
N ASP A 190 33.05 5.57 -17.03
CA ASP A 190 34.41 4.97 -17.03
C ASP A 190 34.43 3.51 -17.54
N ALA A 191 33.27 2.92 -17.81
CA ALA A 191 33.16 1.52 -18.20
C ALA A 191 32.75 1.36 -19.67
N ASP A 192 33.24 0.33 -20.29
CA ASP A 192 32.91 -0.09 -21.64
C ASP A 192 32.59 -1.59 -21.75
N GLY A 193 32.10 -2.01 -22.90
CA GLY A 193 31.82 -3.41 -23.22
C GLY A 193 31.04 -4.14 -22.12
N GLU A 194 31.54 -5.30 -21.71
CA GLU A 194 30.89 -6.16 -20.72
C GLU A 194 30.78 -5.49 -19.33
N GLN A 195 31.80 -4.70 -18.94
CA GLN A 195 31.78 -3.98 -17.68
C GLN A 195 30.63 -2.98 -17.62
N ARG A 196 30.37 -2.30 -18.73
CA ARG A 196 29.23 -1.38 -18.83
C ARG A 196 27.89 -2.11 -18.64
N LEU A 197 27.69 -3.27 -19.28
CA LEU A 197 26.49 -4.08 -19.13
C LEU A 197 26.29 -4.52 -17.67
N GLN A 198 27.36 -4.93 -16.99
CA GLN A 198 27.33 -5.31 -15.57
C GLN A 198 26.93 -4.12 -14.66
N ILE A 199 27.48 -2.93 -14.93
CA ILE A 199 27.14 -1.73 -14.15
C ILE A 199 25.69 -1.31 -14.39
N GLU A 200 25.19 -1.40 -15.62
CA GLU A 200 23.79 -1.12 -15.91
C GLU A 200 22.83 -2.10 -15.20
N ALA A 201 23.17 -3.39 -15.12
CA ALA A 201 22.40 -4.35 -14.33
C ALA A 201 22.41 -4.00 -12.83
N LEU A 202 23.54 -3.57 -12.28
CA LEU A 202 23.65 -3.12 -10.89
C LEU A 202 22.92 -1.81 -10.66
N ALA A 203 22.91 -0.89 -11.63
CA ALA A 203 22.13 0.33 -11.60
C ALA A 203 20.62 0.04 -11.56
N ALA A 204 20.15 -0.90 -12.39
CA ALA A 204 18.78 -1.36 -12.37
C ALA A 204 18.38 -1.89 -10.98
N ASP A 205 19.25 -2.70 -10.39
CA ASP A 205 19.05 -3.22 -9.04
C ASP A 205 19.06 -2.13 -7.96
N LEU A 206 19.95 -1.13 -8.07
CA LEU A 206 20.02 0.00 -7.15
C LEU A 206 18.72 0.84 -7.20
N TYR A 207 18.30 1.24 -8.41
CA TYR A 207 17.07 1.99 -8.59
C TYR A 207 15.80 1.20 -8.20
N HIS A 208 15.83 -0.14 -8.34
CA HIS A 208 14.78 -1.01 -7.83
C HIS A 208 14.64 -0.88 -6.30
N VAL A 209 15.76 -0.84 -5.55
CA VAL A 209 15.73 -0.64 -4.09
C VAL A 209 15.22 0.75 -3.76
N VAL A 210 15.68 1.80 -4.48
CA VAL A 210 15.15 3.17 -4.31
C VAL A 210 13.64 3.20 -4.46
N GLY A 211 13.12 2.66 -5.56
CA GLY A 211 11.68 2.59 -5.79
C GLY A 211 10.94 1.80 -4.70
N SER A 212 11.52 0.70 -4.23
CA SER A 212 10.92 -0.13 -3.18
C SER A 212 10.80 0.62 -1.84
N VAL A 213 11.82 1.37 -1.43
CA VAL A 213 11.78 2.19 -0.21
C VAL A 213 10.77 3.32 -0.34
N LEU A 214 10.76 4.03 -1.47
CA LEU A 214 9.82 5.12 -1.72
C LEU A 214 8.36 4.63 -1.70
N LEU A 215 8.08 3.43 -2.22
CA LEU A 215 6.76 2.79 -2.10
C LEU A 215 6.38 2.48 -0.65
N LYS A 216 7.34 2.07 0.18
CA LYS A 216 7.10 1.76 1.60
C LYS A 216 6.70 3.00 2.40
N VAL A 217 7.37 4.12 2.15
CA VAL A 217 7.07 5.40 2.82
C VAL A 217 5.90 6.15 2.18
N GLY A 218 5.38 5.67 1.05
CA GLY A 218 4.21 6.23 0.38
C GLY A 218 4.48 7.34 -0.63
N ASP A 219 5.75 7.61 -0.97
CA ASP A 219 6.11 8.54 -2.04
C ASP A 219 5.98 7.87 -3.41
N ARG A 220 4.74 7.84 -3.90
CA ARG A 220 4.36 7.13 -5.13
C ARG A 220 4.94 7.77 -6.39
N GLY A 221 5.04 9.09 -6.41
CA GLY A 221 5.57 9.84 -7.55
C GLY A 221 7.05 9.56 -7.77
N MET A 222 7.85 9.69 -6.71
CA MET A 222 9.28 9.41 -6.77
C MET A 222 9.58 7.92 -6.97
N ALA A 223 8.74 7.04 -6.45
CA ALA A 223 8.84 5.61 -6.73
C ALA A 223 8.67 5.28 -8.22
N LEU A 224 7.78 5.98 -8.93
CA LEU A 224 7.61 5.83 -10.38
C LEU A 224 8.85 6.29 -11.14
N VAL A 225 9.45 7.43 -10.73
CA VAL A 225 10.71 7.92 -11.30
C VAL A 225 11.86 6.92 -11.11
N ALA A 226 11.98 6.36 -9.89
CA ALA A 226 12.99 5.35 -9.62
C ALA A 226 12.76 4.05 -10.42
N ALA A 227 11.50 3.62 -10.56
CA ALA A 227 11.14 2.46 -11.37
C ALA A 227 11.45 2.68 -12.87
N GLU A 228 11.23 3.88 -13.40
CA GLU A 228 11.63 4.25 -14.77
C GLU A 228 13.16 4.14 -14.95
N ARG A 229 13.93 4.72 -14.02
CA ARG A 229 15.40 4.62 -14.06
C ARG A 229 15.88 3.18 -13.96
N SER A 230 15.23 2.34 -13.13
CA SER A 230 15.49 0.91 -13.05
C SER A 230 15.26 0.23 -14.40
N THR A 231 14.12 0.51 -15.05
CA THR A 231 13.74 -0.06 -16.35
C THR A 231 14.72 0.35 -17.45
N ARG A 232 15.12 1.61 -17.49
CA ARG A 232 16.11 2.12 -18.46
C ARG A 232 17.45 1.43 -18.29
N ALA A 233 17.98 1.38 -17.06
CA ALA A 233 19.25 0.72 -16.78
C ALA A 233 19.18 -0.78 -17.10
N ALA A 234 18.09 -1.46 -16.76
CA ALA A 234 17.88 -2.86 -17.11
C ALA A 234 17.91 -3.10 -18.63
N SER A 235 17.26 -2.23 -19.41
CA SER A 235 17.29 -2.32 -20.87
C SER A 235 18.71 -2.15 -21.42
N MET A 236 19.50 -1.24 -20.84
CA MET A 236 20.91 -1.02 -21.23
C MET A 236 21.81 -2.19 -20.81
N SER A 237 21.46 -2.96 -19.77
CA SER A 237 22.21 -4.15 -19.36
C SER A 237 22.06 -5.33 -20.31
N GLN A 238 21.04 -5.34 -21.15
CA GLN A 238 20.68 -6.44 -22.06
C GLN A 238 20.43 -7.79 -21.35
N ASP A 239 20.33 -7.80 -20.00
CA ASP A 239 20.05 -9.01 -19.23
C ASP A 239 18.53 -9.21 -19.08
N PRO A 240 17.94 -10.27 -19.69
CA PRO A 240 16.49 -10.51 -19.63
C PRO A 240 15.96 -10.63 -18.19
N VAL A 241 16.77 -11.16 -17.27
CA VAL A 241 16.37 -11.31 -15.86
C VAL A 241 16.32 -9.95 -15.16
N SER A 242 17.27 -9.06 -15.43
CA SER A 242 17.26 -7.69 -14.90
C SER A 242 16.10 -6.87 -15.50
N ILE A 243 15.80 -7.04 -16.79
CA ILE A 243 14.64 -6.39 -17.45
C ILE A 243 13.34 -6.80 -16.78
N ALA A 244 13.13 -8.09 -16.55
CA ALA A 244 11.93 -8.60 -15.89
C ALA A 244 11.85 -8.18 -14.40
N ALA A 245 12.99 -8.16 -13.69
CA ALA A 245 13.07 -7.68 -12.32
C ALA A 245 12.69 -6.20 -12.22
N SER A 246 13.11 -5.37 -13.19
CA SER A 246 12.73 -3.95 -13.27
C SER A 246 11.26 -3.76 -13.67
N ALA A 247 10.73 -4.59 -14.56
CA ALA A 247 9.29 -4.60 -14.86
C ALA A 247 8.44 -4.89 -13.59
N ARG A 248 8.93 -5.70 -12.64
CA ARG A 248 8.24 -5.98 -11.38
C ARG A 248 8.12 -4.75 -10.48
N ILE A 249 9.17 -3.93 -10.36
CA ILE A 249 9.07 -2.67 -9.58
C ILE A 249 8.21 -1.63 -10.31
N MET A 250 8.29 -1.55 -11.63
CA MET A 250 7.42 -0.68 -12.44
C MET A 250 5.95 -1.08 -12.29
N THR A 251 5.63 -2.38 -12.34
CA THR A 251 4.27 -2.90 -12.06
C THR A 251 3.77 -2.42 -10.69
N HIS A 252 4.62 -2.49 -9.66
CA HIS A 252 4.26 -2.03 -8.32
C HIS A 252 4.05 -0.50 -8.26
N ALA A 253 4.91 0.28 -8.93
CA ALA A 253 4.76 1.73 -9.02
C ALA A 253 3.47 2.13 -9.76
N LEU A 254 3.14 1.48 -10.86
CA LEU A 254 1.88 1.68 -11.59
C LEU A 254 0.67 1.40 -10.70
N MET A 255 0.65 0.26 -10.00
CA MET A 255 -0.41 -0.08 -9.05
C MET A 255 -0.58 0.99 -7.97
N SER A 256 0.53 1.49 -7.43
CA SER A 256 0.50 2.50 -6.35
C SER A 256 -0.04 3.85 -6.84
N ASN A 257 0.05 4.12 -8.13
CA ASN A 257 -0.51 5.31 -8.78
C ASN A 257 -1.91 5.08 -9.38
N GLY A 258 -2.52 3.90 -9.17
CA GLY A 258 -3.88 3.59 -9.62
C GLY A 258 -3.98 3.11 -11.07
N HIS A 259 -2.85 2.78 -11.70
CA HIS A 259 -2.77 2.26 -13.07
C HIS A 259 -2.77 0.73 -13.08
N ASP A 260 -3.77 0.11 -12.41
CA ASP A 260 -3.80 -1.35 -12.21
C ASP A 260 -3.93 -2.13 -13.52
N ALA A 261 -4.67 -1.62 -14.53
CA ALA A 261 -4.80 -2.27 -15.84
C ALA A 261 -3.47 -2.33 -16.61
N GLN A 262 -2.72 -1.20 -16.59
CA GLN A 262 -1.39 -1.13 -17.19
C GLN A 262 -0.40 -2.03 -16.45
N ALA A 263 -0.55 -2.14 -15.13
CA ALA A 263 0.27 -3.02 -14.30
C ALA A 263 0.06 -4.51 -14.66
N VAL A 264 -1.18 -4.96 -14.86
CA VAL A 264 -1.48 -6.33 -15.33
C VAL A 264 -0.84 -6.58 -16.70
N THR A 265 -1.08 -5.66 -17.65
CA THR A 265 -0.54 -5.78 -19.02
C THR A 265 0.98 -5.83 -19.01
N LEU A 266 1.64 -4.96 -18.24
CA LEU A 266 3.10 -4.94 -18.13
C LEU A 266 3.64 -6.25 -17.55
N ALA A 267 3.04 -6.71 -16.44
CA ALA A 267 3.47 -7.95 -15.78
C ALA A 267 3.36 -9.15 -16.72
N GLY A 268 2.24 -9.30 -17.45
CA GLY A 268 2.06 -10.36 -18.42
C GLY A 268 3.09 -10.32 -19.56
N LYS A 269 3.21 -9.17 -20.22
CA LYS A 269 4.18 -9.01 -21.35
C LYS A 269 5.62 -9.26 -20.93
N ALA A 270 6.03 -8.78 -19.73
CA ALA A 270 7.39 -8.96 -19.25
C ALA A 270 7.65 -10.42 -18.84
N ALA A 271 6.66 -11.12 -18.30
CA ALA A 271 6.75 -12.55 -18.00
C ALA A 271 6.89 -13.37 -19.29
N ASP A 272 6.06 -13.11 -20.31
CA ASP A 272 6.13 -13.76 -21.62
C ASP A 272 7.49 -13.52 -22.32
N SER A 273 8.04 -12.30 -22.20
CA SER A 273 9.36 -11.99 -22.76
C SER A 273 10.45 -12.78 -22.06
N LEU A 274 10.44 -12.78 -20.71
CA LEU A 274 11.43 -13.52 -19.91
C LEU A 274 11.41 -15.02 -20.24
N ASP A 275 10.21 -15.64 -20.36
CA ASP A 275 10.11 -17.05 -20.74
C ASP A 275 10.64 -17.27 -22.15
N ARG A 276 10.26 -16.44 -23.11
CA ARG A 276 10.74 -16.56 -24.50
C ARG A 276 12.25 -16.45 -24.61
N ASP A 277 12.85 -15.49 -23.90
CA ASP A 277 14.26 -15.16 -24.04
C ASP A 277 15.17 -16.12 -23.24
N THR A 278 14.65 -16.71 -22.14
CA THR A 278 15.46 -17.57 -21.25
C THR A 278 15.00 -19.01 -21.17
N ARG A 279 13.80 -19.34 -21.66
CA ARG A 279 13.11 -20.62 -21.45
C ARG A 279 13.03 -21.01 -19.96
N LEU A 280 13.13 -20.01 -19.09
CA LEU A 280 13.20 -20.17 -17.63
C LEU A 280 14.23 -21.24 -17.21
N ALA A 281 15.40 -21.27 -17.90
CA ALA A 281 16.40 -22.31 -17.71
C ALA A 281 17.16 -22.17 -16.37
N SER A 282 17.25 -20.96 -15.79
CA SER A 282 17.91 -20.71 -14.51
C SER A 282 16.90 -20.52 -13.38
N THR A 283 17.34 -20.80 -12.14
CA THR A 283 16.55 -20.54 -10.93
C THR A 283 16.21 -19.04 -10.79
N ASP A 284 17.16 -18.17 -11.15
CA ASP A 284 16.95 -16.71 -11.20
C ASP A 284 15.80 -16.32 -12.11
N ALA A 285 15.75 -16.89 -13.33
CA ALA A 285 14.69 -16.62 -14.29
C ALA A 285 13.32 -17.11 -13.77
N VAL A 286 13.25 -18.33 -13.22
CA VAL A 286 12.03 -18.89 -12.64
C VAL A 286 11.53 -18.04 -11.46
N ALA A 287 12.44 -17.63 -10.56
CA ALA A 287 12.08 -16.86 -9.39
C ALA A 287 11.58 -15.45 -9.75
N VAL A 288 12.24 -14.78 -10.70
CA VAL A 288 11.79 -13.46 -11.18
C VAL A 288 10.48 -13.56 -11.93
N TYR A 289 10.31 -14.56 -12.79
CA TYR A 289 9.06 -14.85 -13.49
C TYR A 289 7.90 -15.01 -12.51
N GLY A 290 8.03 -15.91 -11.54
CA GLY A 290 6.99 -16.17 -10.56
C GLY A 290 6.65 -14.93 -9.71
N ALA A 291 7.67 -14.18 -9.27
CA ALA A 291 7.47 -12.96 -8.50
C ALA A 291 6.80 -11.84 -9.32
N LEU A 292 7.06 -11.76 -10.63
CA LEU A 292 6.43 -10.81 -11.54
C LEU A 292 4.96 -11.16 -11.78
N VAL A 293 4.67 -12.43 -12.04
CA VAL A 293 3.29 -12.94 -12.23
C VAL A 293 2.46 -12.73 -10.96
N LEU A 294 3.02 -12.97 -9.76
CA LEU A 294 2.36 -12.66 -8.48
C LEU A 294 2.02 -11.17 -8.36
N ARG A 295 2.87 -10.29 -8.85
CA ARG A 295 2.60 -8.85 -8.84
C ARG A 295 1.45 -8.49 -9.78
N GLY A 296 1.39 -9.10 -10.96
CA GLY A 296 0.27 -9.00 -11.91
C GLY A 296 -1.04 -9.51 -11.30
N ALA A 297 -1.01 -10.63 -10.56
CA ALA A 297 -2.17 -11.17 -9.87
C ALA A 297 -2.76 -10.20 -8.84
N ILE A 298 -1.91 -9.50 -8.08
CA ILE A 298 -2.38 -8.44 -7.16
C ILE A 298 -3.02 -7.28 -7.94
N ALA A 299 -2.42 -6.87 -9.06
CA ALA A 299 -2.97 -5.81 -9.89
C ALA A 299 -4.35 -6.18 -10.46
N ALA A 300 -4.54 -7.42 -10.92
CA ALA A 300 -5.82 -7.94 -11.37
C ALA A 300 -6.86 -7.98 -10.22
N ALA A 301 -6.46 -8.46 -9.04
CA ALA A 301 -7.34 -8.46 -7.86
C ALA A 301 -7.80 -7.05 -7.47
N ARG A 302 -6.95 -6.04 -7.59
CA ARG A 302 -7.29 -4.63 -7.32
C ARG A 302 -8.33 -4.07 -8.29
N GLN A 303 -8.39 -4.60 -9.51
CA GLN A 303 -9.45 -4.32 -10.48
C GLN A 303 -10.71 -5.16 -10.23
N ASN A 304 -10.67 -6.06 -9.25
CA ASN A 304 -11.68 -7.08 -8.99
C ASN A 304 -11.86 -8.08 -10.17
N ASP A 305 -10.81 -8.25 -10.95
CA ASP A 305 -10.71 -9.27 -11.98
C ASP A 305 -10.23 -10.58 -11.33
N ARG A 306 -11.21 -11.36 -10.84
CA ARG A 306 -10.96 -12.63 -10.14
C ARG A 306 -10.31 -13.66 -11.04
N ASP A 307 -10.79 -13.73 -12.27
CA ASP A 307 -10.37 -14.80 -13.20
C ASP A 307 -8.90 -14.61 -13.57
N THR A 308 -8.51 -13.41 -13.96
CA THR A 308 -7.10 -13.09 -14.24
C THR A 308 -6.23 -13.23 -12.99
N ALA A 309 -6.71 -12.80 -11.81
CA ALA A 309 -5.94 -12.91 -10.57
C ALA A 309 -5.68 -14.39 -10.22
N HIS A 310 -6.67 -15.26 -10.35
CA HIS A 310 -6.51 -16.69 -10.09
C HIS A 310 -5.66 -17.38 -11.16
N ALA A 311 -5.85 -17.09 -12.45
CA ALA A 311 -5.03 -17.63 -13.51
C ALA A 311 -3.54 -17.31 -13.32
N MET A 312 -3.22 -16.07 -12.93
CA MET A 312 -1.85 -15.66 -12.61
C MET A 312 -1.34 -16.34 -11.32
N LEU A 313 -2.18 -16.55 -10.30
CA LEU A 313 -1.79 -17.30 -9.10
C LEU A 313 -1.46 -18.77 -9.43
N ASP A 314 -2.22 -19.39 -10.30
CA ASP A 314 -1.97 -20.76 -10.73
C ASP A 314 -0.69 -20.87 -11.54
N GLU A 315 -0.41 -19.87 -12.39
CA GLU A 315 0.87 -19.75 -13.10
C GLU A 315 2.05 -19.61 -12.14
N ALA A 316 1.94 -18.72 -11.15
CA ALA A 316 2.96 -18.59 -10.11
C ALA A 316 3.14 -19.88 -9.30
N THR A 317 2.07 -20.64 -9.07
CA THR A 317 2.13 -21.95 -8.41
C THR A 317 2.92 -22.95 -9.24
N ARG A 318 2.71 -23.00 -10.57
CA ARG A 318 3.50 -23.82 -11.49
C ARG A 318 4.99 -23.44 -11.47
N ALA A 319 5.29 -22.13 -11.49
CA ALA A 319 6.66 -21.66 -11.40
C ALA A 319 7.31 -22.04 -10.05
N ALA A 320 6.59 -21.94 -8.93
CA ALA A 320 7.08 -22.34 -7.62
C ALA A 320 7.33 -23.86 -7.54
N THR A 321 6.47 -24.67 -8.15
CA THR A 321 6.65 -26.12 -8.25
C THR A 321 7.90 -26.47 -9.09
N ARG A 322 8.11 -25.74 -10.20
CA ARG A 322 9.31 -25.89 -11.04
C ARG A 322 10.58 -25.51 -10.30
N LEU A 323 10.56 -24.43 -9.48
CA LEU A 323 11.69 -24.03 -8.66
C LEU A 323 12.02 -25.08 -7.58
N GLY A 324 11.00 -25.66 -6.94
CA GLY A 324 11.12 -26.80 -6.02
C GLY A 324 11.53 -26.45 -4.59
N TYR A 325 11.79 -25.17 -4.27
CA TYR A 325 12.19 -24.71 -2.94
C TYR A 325 11.72 -23.27 -2.67
N ASP A 326 11.73 -22.87 -1.41
CA ASP A 326 11.55 -21.47 -1.01
C ASP A 326 12.94 -20.80 -1.00
N GLY A 327 13.19 -19.95 -1.99
CA GLY A 327 14.49 -19.31 -2.20
C GLY A 327 14.46 -17.80 -2.13
N ASN A 328 15.64 -17.20 -2.25
CA ASN A 328 15.78 -15.75 -2.35
C ASN A 328 16.59 -15.34 -3.60
N ASP A 329 16.45 -16.13 -4.67
CA ASP A 329 17.08 -15.86 -5.97
C ASP A 329 16.65 -14.47 -6.44
N ARG A 330 17.61 -13.68 -6.89
CA ARG A 330 17.42 -12.27 -7.30
C ARG A 330 16.62 -11.42 -6.29
N TRP A 331 16.71 -11.73 -4.99
CA TRP A 331 16.00 -11.05 -3.89
C TRP A 331 14.48 -11.03 -4.07
N THR A 332 13.92 -12.06 -4.69
CA THR A 332 12.49 -12.18 -4.89
C THR A 332 11.75 -12.75 -3.67
N GLY A 333 12.45 -13.56 -2.86
CA GLY A 333 11.83 -14.38 -1.80
C GLY A 333 10.78 -15.32 -2.39
N PHE A 334 10.96 -15.78 -3.63
CA PHE A 334 9.98 -16.57 -4.35
C PHE A 334 10.05 -18.06 -3.99
N GLY A 335 8.88 -18.70 -3.97
CA GLY A 335 8.68 -20.12 -3.72
C GLY A 335 7.24 -20.41 -3.32
N ALA A 336 6.95 -21.64 -2.95
CA ALA A 336 5.60 -22.09 -2.61
C ALA A 336 5.01 -21.30 -1.43
N THR A 337 5.82 -21.02 -0.41
CA THR A 337 5.39 -20.22 0.75
C THR A 337 5.04 -18.79 0.34
N ASN A 338 5.82 -18.16 -0.55
CA ASN A 338 5.52 -16.80 -1.03
C ASN A 338 4.23 -16.74 -1.86
N VAL A 339 3.91 -17.80 -2.61
CA VAL A 339 2.60 -17.92 -3.30
C VAL A 339 1.45 -17.91 -2.28
N LEU A 340 1.58 -18.62 -1.15
CA LEU A 340 0.58 -18.59 -0.08
C LEU A 340 0.40 -17.17 0.49
N LEU A 341 1.50 -16.43 0.73
CA LEU A 341 1.43 -15.05 1.20
C LEU A 341 0.63 -14.17 0.22
N HIS A 342 0.87 -14.34 -1.07
CA HIS A 342 0.15 -13.60 -2.10
C HIS A 342 -1.32 -14.03 -2.22
N ARG A 343 -1.64 -15.30 -2.01
CA ARG A 343 -3.03 -15.78 -1.92
C ARG A 343 -3.80 -15.11 -0.80
N VAL A 344 -3.17 -14.91 0.39
CA VAL A 344 -3.76 -14.15 1.49
C VAL A 344 -4.07 -12.72 1.05
N ASN A 345 -3.10 -12.03 0.46
CA ASN A 345 -3.25 -10.64 0.01
C ASN A 345 -4.32 -10.50 -1.08
N ILE A 346 -4.36 -11.42 -2.05
CA ILE A 346 -5.32 -11.40 -3.17
C ILE A 346 -6.73 -11.67 -2.66
N ALA A 347 -6.95 -12.69 -1.81
CA ALA A 347 -8.25 -12.96 -1.19
C ALA A 347 -8.76 -11.72 -0.43
N LEU A 348 -7.88 -11.10 0.37
CA LEU A 348 -8.19 -9.88 1.09
C LEU A 348 -8.52 -8.70 0.16
N THR A 349 -7.80 -8.55 -0.95
CA THR A 349 -8.01 -7.48 -1.94
C THR A 349 -9.32 -7.66 -2.69
N LEU A 350 -9.74 -8.91 -2.92
CA LEU A 350 -11.03 -9.28 -3.53
C LEU A 350 -12.21 -9.19 -2.54
N GLY A 351 -11.96 -8.87 -1.25
CA GLY A 351 -12.99 -8.73 -0.22
C GLY A 351 -13.28 -9.99 0.59
N ASP A 352 -12.53 -11.08 0.35
CA ASP A 352 -12.76 -12.38 0.99
C ASP A 352 -11.95 -12.52 2.29
N ALA A 353 -12.21 -11.63 3.28
CA ALA A 353 -11.44 -11.56 4.52
C ALA A 353 -11.40 -12.88 5.31
N GLY A 354 -12.50 -13.63 5.36
CA GLY A 354 -12.56 -14.94 6.00
C GLY A 354 -11.64 -15.96 5.32
N THR A 355 -11.65 -16.01 3.99
CA THR A 355 -10.76 -16.84 3.19
C THR A 355 -9.29 -16.44 3.38
N ALA A 356 -9.00 -15.14 3.42
CA ALA A 356 -7.65 -14.64 3.68
C ALA A 356 -7.11 -15.13 5.03
N VAL A 357 -7.92 -15.06 6.10
CA VAL A 357 -7.55 -15.59 7.44
C VAL A 357 -7.37 -17.10 7.42
N ALA A 358 -8.27 -17.82 6.73
CA ALA A 358 -8.15 -19.29 6.62
C ALA A 358 -6.84 -19.70 5.94
N ILE A 359 -6.49 -19.06 4.83
CA ILE A 359 -5.21 -19.29 4.12
C ILE A 359 -4.02 -18.91 5.02
N ALA A 360 -4.08 -17.75 5.69
CA ALA A 360 -2.99 -17.27 6.53
C ALA A 360 -2.62 -18.28 7.66
N ARG A 361 -3.61 -19.01 8.18
CA ARG A 361 -3.39 -20.07 9.18
C ARG A 361 -2.65 -21.30 8.64
N THR A 362 -2.63 -21.49 7.33
CA THR A 362 -1.90 -22.61 6.68
C THR A 362 -0.47 -22.25 6.31
N VAL A 363 -0.08 -20.98 6.45
CA VAL A 363 1.27 -20.52 6.10
C VAL A 363 2.28 -21.09 7.10
N PRO A 364 3.31 -21.82 6.64
CA PRO A 364 4.38 -22.32 7.50
C PRO A 364 5.31 -21.18 7.90
N LEU A 365 5.05 -20.54 9.06
CA LEU A 365 5.74 -19.31 9.51
C LEU A 365 7.25 -19.49 9.68
N GLU A 366 7.72 -20.72 9.95
CA GLU A 366 9.13 -21.08 10.04
C GLU A 366 9.85 -21.00 8.69
N LYS A 367 9.13 -21.14 7.58
CA LYS A 367 9.65 -20.96 6.22
C LYS A 367 9.65 -19.51 5.75
N VAL A 368 8.92 -18.62 6.45
CA VAL A 368 8.92 -17.18 6.14
C VAL A 368 10.11 -16.54 6.84
N THR A 369 11.29 -16.66 6.23
CA THR A 369 12.56 -16.22 6.82
C THR A 369 12.83 -14.72 6.65
N LEU A 370 12.23 -14.07 5.65
CA LEU A 370 12.39 -12.64 5.38
C LEU A 370 11.47 -11.81 6.28
N ALA A 371 12.05 -10.94 7.10
CA ALA A 371 11.30 -10.08 8.03
C ALA A 371 10.24 -9.23 7.31
N GLU A 372 10.59 -8.67 6.16
CA GLU A 372 9.66 -7.88 5.33
C GLU A 372 8.43 -8.70 4.91
N ARG A 373 8.60 -9.96 4.51
CA ARG A 373 7.50 -10.84 4.13
C ARG A 373 6.63 -11.23 5.33
N LYS A 374 7.28 -11.57 6.45
CA LYS A 374 6.60 -11.94 7.68
C LYS A 374 5.77 -10.79 8.25
N ALA A 375 6.35 -9.60 8.33
CA ALA A 375 5.62 -8.40 8.76
C ALA A 375 4.45 -8.07 7.82
N SER A 376 4.66 -8.15 6.49
CA SER A 376 3.59 -7.92 5.50
C SER A 376 2.44 -8.90 5.65
N LEU A 377 2.70 -10.19 5.92
CA LEU A 377 1.65 -11.17 6.21
C LEU A 377 0.80 -10.74 7.41
N PHE A 378 1.43 -10.37 8.52
CA PHE A 378 0.69 -9.97 9.72
C PHE A 378 -0.07 -8.66 9.53
N VAL A 379 0.42 -7.73 8.69
CA VAL A 379 -0.34 -6.53 8.29
C VAL A 379 -1.58 -6.92 7.47
N ASP A 380 -1.46 -7.86 6.52
CA ASP A 380 -2.60 -8.36 5.75
C ASP A 380 -3.61 -9.10 6.66
N VAL A 381 -3.13 -9.89 7.61
CA VAL A 381 -3.98 -10.56 8.62
C VAL A 381 -4.70 -9.54 9.52
N ALA A 382 -4.01 -8.49 9.96
CA ALA A 382 -4.61 -7.42 10.74
C ALA A 382 -5.72 -6.71 9.96
N ARG A 383 -5.48 -6.42 8.68
CA ARG A 383 -6.47 -5.84 7.77
C ARG A 383 -7.66 -6.77 7.58
N ALA A 384 -7.43 -8.08 7.39
CA ALA A 384 -8.49 -9.08 7.24
C ALA A 384 -9.37 -9.16 8.49
N TYR A 385 -8.77 -9.23 9.69
CA TYR A 385 -9.52 -9.23 10.94
C TYR A 385 -10.29 -7.92 11.17
N THR A 386 -9.71 -6.77 10.79
CA THR A 386 -10.39 -5.47 10.86
C THR A 386 -11.63 -5.45 9.97
N GLN A 387 -11.52 -5.92 8.72
CA GLN A 387 -12.66 -6.05 7.79
C GLN A 387 -13.72 -7.03 8.29
N TRP A 388 -13.30 -8.07 9.00
CA TRP A 388 -14.19 -9.09 9.56
C TRP A 388 -14.84 -8.68 10.89
N GLY A 389 -14.51 -7.48 11.41
CA GLY A 389 -15.02 -6.99 12.70
C GLY A 389 -14.38 -7.67 13.93
N ARG A 390 -13.27 -8.37 13.76
CA ARG A 390 -12.50 -9.03 14.82
C ARG A 390 -11.34 -8.14 15.29
N TYR A 391 -11.69 -7.01 15.92
CA TYR A 391 -10.73 -5.93 16.17
C TYR A 391 -9.60 -6.30 17.13
N GLU A 392 -9.86 -7.10 18.16
CA GLU A 392 -8.84 -7.60 19.07
C GLU A 392 -7.80 -8.45 18.34
N CYS A 393 -8.26 -9.35 17.46
CA CYS A 393 -7.37 -10.15 16.61
C CYS A 393 -6.58 -9.27 15.64
N GLY A 394 -7.21 -8.21 15.10
CA GLY A 394 -6.57 -7.23 14.25
C GLY A 394 -5.43 -6.50 14.95
N LEU A 395 -5.67 -6.02 16.19
CA LEU A 395 -4.63 -5.39 17.01
C LEU A 395 -3.50 -6.37 17.37
N SER A 396 -3.85 -7.61 17.74
CA SER A 396 -2.85 -8.64 18.04
C SER A 396 -1.95 -8.90 16.85
N ALA A 397 -2.51 -9.00 15.63
CA ALA A 397 -1.72 -9.17 14.41
C ALA A 397 -0.81 -7.95 14.12
N LEU A 398 -1.27 -6.72 14.36
CA LEU A 398 -0.41 -5.53 14.23
C LEU A 398 0.75 -5.54 15.22
N ARG A 399 0.51 -5.96 16.47
CA ARG A 399 1.57 -6.10 17.48
C ARG A 399 2.61 -7.12 17.03
N THR A 400 2.18 -8.28 16.56
CA THR A 400 3.10 -9.30 16.01
C THR A 400 3.89 -8.77 14.82
N ALA A 401 3.25 -8.00 13.91
CA ALA A 401 3.95 -7.36 12.80
C ALA A 401 5.02 -6.37 13.30
N TYR A 402 4.72 -5.61 14.34
CA TYR A 402 5.65 -4.66 14.95
C TYR A 402 6.84 -5.35 15.63
N GLU A 403 6.60 -6.45 16.34
CA GLU A 403 7.66 -7.27 16.95
C GLU A 403 8.63 -7.82 15.89
N VAL A 404 8.10 -8.21 14.72
CA VAL A 404 8.91 -8.74 13.61
C VAL A 404 9.73 -7.65 12.94
N ALA A 405 9.15 -6.48 12.68
CA ALA A 405 9.78 -5.42 11.90
C ALA A 405 9.26 -4.02 12.29
N PRO A 406 9.79 -3.43 13.37
CA PRO A 406 9.32 -2.12 13.86
C PRO A 406 9.40 -1.00 12.82
N GLU A 407 10.49 -0.90 12.07
CA GLU A 407 10.65 0.13 11.04
C GLU A 407 9.62 -0.02 9.90
N GLU A 408 9.33 -1.26 9.47
CA GLU A 408 8.30 -1.55 8.48
C GLU A 408 6.93 -1.02 8.91
N ILE A 409 6.57 -1.21 10.19
CA ILE A 409 5.27 -0.82 10.72
C ILE A 409 5.15 0.69 10.88
N ARG A 410 6.21 1.35 11.31
CA ARG A 410 6.23 2.82 11.46
C ARG A 410 6.11 3.55 10.14
N CYS A 411 6.79 3.07 9.09
CA CYS A 411 6.89 3.79 7.83
C CYS A 411 5.68 3.59 6.89
N ARG A 412 4.84 2.55 7.09
CA ARG A 412 3.77 2.19 6.13
C ARG A 412 2.48 2.98 6.35
N PRO A 413 2.03 3.82 5.38
CA PRO A 413 0.73 4.48 5.46
C PRO A 413 -0.46 3.52 5.58
N ALA A 414 -0.32 2.29 5.04
CA ALA A 414 -1.35 1.26 5.18
C ALA A 414 -1.57 0.84 6.64
N VAL A 415 -0.51 0.78 7.45
CA VAL A 415 -0.59 0.45 8.88
C VAL A 415 -1.30 1.56 9.64
N GLN A 416 -0.98 2.83 9.35
CA GLN A 416 -1.66 3.99 9.95
C GLN A 416 -3.18 3.91 9.69
N ARG A 417 -3.59 3.59 8.45
CA ARG A 417 -5.02 3.42 8.12
C ARG A 417 -5.66 2.25 8.86
N ILE A 418 -4.97 1.11 9.00
CA ILE A 418 -5.50 -0.05 9.74
C ILE A 418 -5.66 0.31 11.22
N ALA A 419 -4.67 0.94 11.83
CA ALA A 419 -4.71 1.37 13.22
C ALA A 419 -5.83 2.42 13.44
N GLY A 420 -5.96 3.40 12.55
CA GLY A 420 -7.05 4.37 12.56
C GLY A 420 -8.44 3.72 12.45
N ASN A 421 -8.61 2.74 11.55
CA ASN A 421 -9.86 1.99 11.42
C ASN A 421 -10.16 1.16 12.68
N LEU A 422 -9.16 0.50 13.27
CA LEU A 422 -9.32 -0.21 14.53
C LEU A 422 -9.76 0.74 15.66
N ALA A 423 -9.11 1.90 15.78
CA ALA A 423 -9.46 2.90 16.79
C ALA A 423 -10.88 3.46 16.60
N ALA A 424 -11.32 3.62 15.35
CA ALA A 424 -12.64 4.16 15.04
C ALA A 424 -13.78 3.14 15.22
N LEU A 425 -13.53 1.85 14.92
CA LEU A 425 -14.58 0.82 14.82
C LEU A 425 -14.68 -0.07 16.06
N ALA A 426 -13.60 -0.17 16.85
CA ALA A 426 -13.59 -1.03 18.02
C ALA A 426 -14.34 -0.44 19.21
N ASN A 427 -14.72 -1.31 20.17
CA ASN A 427 -15.23 -0.90 21.47
C ASN A 427 -14.17 -0.10 22.28
N ASP A 428 -14.58 0.55 23.37
CA ASP A 428 -13.73 1.45 24.13
C ASP A 428 -12.46 0.78 24.69
N SER A 429 -12.56 -0.47 25.14
CA SER A 429 -11.41 -1.22 25.65
C SER A 429 -10.36 -1.49 24.57
N VAL A 430 -10.77 -1.97 23.41
CA VAL A 430 -9.86 -2.23 22.28
C VAL A 430 -9.35 -0.90 21.70
N ARG A 431 -10.19 0.14 21.64
CA ARG A 431 -9.78 1.48 21.22
C ARG A 431 -8.64 2.01 22.08
N ALA A 432 -8.78 1.94 23.42
CA ALA A 432 -7.72 2.36 24.33
C ALA A 432 -6.42 1.58 24.09
N ALA A 433 -6.52 0.26 23.87
CA ALA A 433 -5.37 -0.60 23.58
C ALA A 433 -4.72 -0.30 22.22
N VAL A 434 -5.50 0.12 21.20
CA VAL A 434 -4.98 0.58 19.89
C VAL A 434 -4.25 1.90 20.03
N VAL A 435 -4.82 2.86 20.78
CA VAL A 435 -4.19 4.17 21.03
C VAL A 435 -2.85 3.97 21.75
N GLY A 436 -2.82 3.16 22.81
CA GLY A 436 -1.58 2.83 23.52
C GLY A 436 -0.54 2.20 22.59
N PHE A 437 -0.93 1.20 21.80
CA PHE A 437 -0.03 0.58 20.83
C PHE A 437 0.50 1.60 19.79
N ALA A 438 -0.37 2.46 19.28
CA ALA A 438 0.03 3.47 18.30
C ALA A 438 1.04 4.46 18.86
N GLN A 439 0.86 4.88 20.14
CA GLN A 439 1.81 5.74 20.85
C GLN A 439 3.15 5.05 21.03
N ASP A 440 3.17 3.80 21.54
CA ASP A 440 4.38 3.02 21.78
C ASP A 440 5.13 2.72 20.47
N ALA A 441 4.41 2.43 19.41
CA ALA A 441 4.96 2.10 18.11
C ALA A 441 5.33 3.34 17.27
N GLY A 442 4.99 4.56 17.69
CA GLY A 442 5.21 5.79 16.92
C GLY A 442 4.32 5.87 15.66
N ILE A 443 3.13 5.27 15.69
CA ILE A 443 2.16 5.28 14.59
C ILE A 443 1.19 6.46 14.79
N ARG A 444 0.95 7.23 13.73
CA ARG A 444 -0.05 8.30 13.75
C ARG A 444 -1.45 7.70 13.51
N LEU A 445 -2.41 8.02 14.39
CA LEU A 445 -3.82 7.67 14.25
C LEU A 445 -4.60 8.77 13.54
#